data_361a17171006f8ecc6737bd947ba52ac
#
_entry.id   361a17171006f8ecc6737bd947ba52ac
#
_cell.length_a   1.000
_cell.length_b   1.000
_cell.length_c   1.000
_cell.angle_alpha   90.00
_cell.angle_beta   90.00
_cell.angle_gamma   90.00
#
_symmetry.space_group_name_H-M   'P 1'
#
loop_
_entity.id
_entity.type
_entity.pdbx_description
1 polymer ?
#
loop_
_entity_poly.entity_id
_entity_poly.type
_entity_poly.pdbx_seq_one_letter_code
_entity_poly.pdbx_strand_id
1 'polypeptide(L)'
;AYAMWNKLNKSLIAPNAGDTLDCTNCGECTAVCPVGALVSSDYQYTSNAWEHKQIPATCAHCSAGCQLSYDIKHTSIENPENKIYRVKNEWNYVSLCGAGRYGYDFENRSVTKDTAAFEAAIAAFKKADTIAFTSTITNEEALILQRLKEKYGYRLVNEEARAFKNFLNAYSTVSAKSLYGGD
;
A
#
# COMPACT_ATOMS: atom_id res chain seq x y z
N ALA A 1 13.74 -14.16 -9.91
CA ALA A 1 14.46 -14.46 -8.67
C ALA A 1 15.97 -14.38 -8.87
N TYR A 2 16.69 -14.03 -7.81
CA TYR A 2 18.16 -14.03 -7.82
C TYR A 2 18.71 -15.42 -7.56
N ALA A 3 19.85 -15.70 -8.18
CA ALA A 3 20.62 -16.91 -7.93
C ALA A 3 22.09 -16.56 -7.67
N MET A 4 22.76 -17.41 -6.91
CA MET A 4 24.20 -17.28 -6.70
C MET A 4 24.92 -18.00 -7.82
N TRP A 5 25.69 -17.27 -8.60
CA TRP A 5 26.49 -17.79 -9.70
C TRP A 5 27.95 -17.92 -9.28
N ASN A 6 28.54 -19.03 -9.59
CA ASN A 6 29.92 -19.41 -9.21
C ASN A 6 30.10 -19.52 -7.69
N LYS A 7 31.05 -20.29 -7.28
CA LYS A 7 31.46 -20.48 -5.89
C LYS A 7 32.77 -19.77 -5.59
N LEU A 8 33.04 -19.58 -4.32
CA LEU A 8 34.23 -18.92 -3.79
C LEU A 8 34.30 -17.43 -4.15
N ASN A 9 35.50 -16.92 -4.42
CA ASN A 9 35.77 -15.49 -4.65
C ASN A 9 35.20 -14.91 -5.95
N LYS A 10 34.59 -15.74 -6.80
CA LYS A 10 33.85 -15.30 -8.01
C LYS A 10 32.33 -15.41 -7.87
N SER A 11 31.84 -15.57 -6.65
CA SER A 11 30.39 -15.62 -6.40
C SER A 11 29.74 -14.26 -6.61
N LEU A 12 28.63 -14.23 -7.32
CA LEU A 12 27.85 -13.03 -7.55
C LEU A 12 26.34 -13.36 -7.46
N ILE A 13 25.54 -12.37 -7.17
CA ILE A 13 24.09 -12.45 -7.20
C ILE A 13 23.62 -11.87 -8.53
N ALA A 14 22.90 -12.67 -9.31
CA ALA A 14 22.44 -12.31 -10.64
C ALA A 14 21.04 -12.88 -10.90
N PRO A 15 20.36 -12.47 -11.99
CA PRO A 15 19.11 -13.12 -12.41
C PRO A 15 19.31 -14.62 -12.61
N ASN A 16 18.31 -15.41 -12.25
CA ASN A 16 18.39 -16.88 -12.36
C ASN A 16 18.47 -17.39 -13.80
N ALA A 17 17.89 -16.67 -14.73
CA ALA A 17 17.94 -16.96 -16.17
C ALA A 17 17.88 -15.66 -16.97
N GLY A 18 18.68 -15.60 -18.04
CA GLY A 18 18.75 -14.42 -18.91
C GLY A 18 19.45 -13.21 -18.28
N ASP A 19 19.38 -12.09 -18.97
CA ASP A 19 20.03 -10.83 -18.59
C ASP A 19 19.13 -9.92 -17.75
N THR A 20 17.84 -10.23 -17.67
CA THR A 20 16.83 -9.44 -16.94
C THR A 20 16.26 -10.22 -15.78
N LEU A 21 15.97 -9.51 -14.69
CA LEU A 21 15.30 -10.06 -13.52
C LEU A 21 13.79 -10.13 -13.76
N ASP A 22 13.23 -11.35 -13.76
CA ASP A 22 11.78 -11.54 -13.68
C ASP A 22 11.30 -11.21 -12.26
N CYS A 23 10.68 -10.03 -12.09
CA CYS A 23 10.44 -9.41 -10.81
C CYS A 23 9.11 -8.68 -10.76
N THR A 24 8.40 -8.82 -9.63
CA THR A 24 7.17 -8.09 -9.32
C THR A 24 7.40 -6.71 -8.71
N ASN A 25 8.65 -6.28 -8.55
CA ASN A 25 9.05 -5.03 -7.91
C ASN A 25 8.53 -4.86 -6.47
N CYS A 26 8.39 -5.94 -5.71
CA CYS A 26 7.92 -5.89 -4.33
C CYS A 26 8.95 -5.30 -3.34
N GLY A 27 10.24 -5.27 -3.71
CA GLY A 27 11.31 -4.71 -2.88
C GLY A 27 11.71 -5.56 -1.66
N GLU A 28 11.26 -6.80 -1.55
CA GLU A 28 11.66 -7.67 -0.42
C GLU A 28 13.16 -7.94 -0.38
N CYS A 29 13.82 -8.03 -1.54
CA CYS A 29 15.27 -8.18 -1.63
C CYS A 29 16.02 -7.01 -0.99
N THR A 30 15.51 -5.79 -1.11
CA THR A 30 16.12 -4.60 -0.48
C THR A 30 15.84 -4.57 1.02
N ALA A 31 14.72 -5.14 1.45
CA ALA A 31 14.34 -5.17 2.86
C ALA A 31 15.11 -6.23 3.65
N VAL A 32 15.42 -7.40 3.04
CA VAL A 32 16.18 -8.48 3.71
C VAL A 32 17.69 -8.29 3.64
N CYS A 33 18.20 -7.42 2.78
CA CYS A 33 19.64 -7.26 2.61
C CYS A 33 20.25 -6.56 3.84
N PRO A 34 21.06 -7.25 4.66
CA PRO A 34 21.56 -6.71 5.92
C PRO A 34 22.69 -5.69 5.74
N VAL A 35 23.33 -5.69 4.58
CA VAL A 35 24.56 -4.92 4.32
C VAL A 35 24.36 -3.75 3.36
N GLY A 36 23.12 -3.49 2.92
CA GLY A 36 22.84 -2.41 1.98
C GLY A 36 23.42 -2.58 0.58
N ALA A 37 23.74 -3.82 0.19
CA ALA A 37 24.17 -4.14 -1.17
C ALA A 37 23.01 -4.06 -2.17
N LEU A 38 21.81 -4.34 -1.70
CA LEU A 38 20.57 -4.17 -2.45
C LEU A 38 19.77 -3.03 -1.82
N VAL A 39 19.68 -1.92 -2.51
CA VAL A 39 18.93 -0.73 -2.09
C VAL A 39 18.06 -0.25 -3.24
N SER A 40 17.00 0.46 -2.91
CA SER A 40 16.21 1.16 -3.93
C SER A 40 17.03 2.33 -4.50
N SER A 41 16.92 2.56 -5.81
CA SER A 41 17.53 3.71 -6.47
C SER A 41 17.06 5.03 -5.88
N ASP A 42 15.81 5.10 -5.46
CA ASP A 42 15.20 6.31 -4.89
C ASP A 42 15.74 6.63 -3.49
N TYR A 43 16.22 5.61 -2.78
CA TYR A 43 16.82 5.76 -1.46
C TYR A 43 18.34 5.96 -1.51
N GLN A 44 19.00 5.40 -2.53
CA GLN A 44 20.44 5.41 -2.64
C GLN A 44 21.01 6.84 -2.59
N TYR A 45 21.97 7.09 -1.70
CA TYR A 45 22.63 8.39 -1.48
C TYR A 45 21.71 9.52 -0.99
N THR A 46 20.45 9.26 -0.62
CA THR A 46 19.54 10.32 -0.15
C THR A 46 19.62 10.56 1.34
N SER A 47 19.86 9.52 2.13
CA SER A 47 19.95 9.59 3.58
C SER A 47 20.63 8.37 4.17
N ASN A 48 21.12 8.47 5.39
CA ASN A 48 21.74 7.37 6.13
C ASN A 48 20.71 6.70 7.07
N ALA A 49 20.82 5.37 7.19
CA ALA A 49 19.87 4.58 7.98
C ALA A 49 19.81 4.99 9.47
N TRP A 50 20.92 5.44 10.04
CA TRP A 50 21.00 5.86 11.45
C TRP A 50 20.39 7.24 11.73
N GLU A 51 20.08 8.02 10.69
CA GLU A 51 19.42 9.32 10.84
C GLU A 51 17.89 9.20 10.88
N HIS A 52 17.36 8.01 10.64
CA HIS A 52 15.94 7.82 10.53
C HIS A 52 15.30 7.48 11.87
N LYS A 53 14.13 8.06 12.09
CA LYS A 53 13.17 7.60 13.09
C LYS A 53 12.13 6.73 12.40
N GLN A 54 11.87 5.55 12.96
CA GLN A 54 10.83 4.64 12.47
C GLN A 54 9.48 4.98 13.08
N ILE A 55 8.48 5.11 12.24
CA ILE A 55 7.09 5.34 12.66
C ILE A 55 6.24 4.19 12.13
N PRO A 56 5.66 3.37 13.02
CA PRO A 56 4.70 2.34 12.62
C PRO A 56 3.49 2.96 11.94
N ALA A 57 3.02 2.34 10.88
CA ALA A 57 1.87 2.79 10.09
C ALA A 57 1.16 1.62 9.43
N THR A 58 0.00 1.91 8.87
CA THR A 58 -0.76 0.97 8.05
C THR A 58 -0.77 1.48 6.61
N CYS A 59 -0.53 0.59 5.66
CA CYS A 59 -0.55 0.93 4.24
C CYS A 59 -1.95 1.41 3.82
N ALA A 60 -2.01 2.55 3.13
CA ALA A 60 -3.27 3.16 2.69
C ALA A 60 -3.63 2.88 1.22
N HIS A 61 -2.85 2.04 0.50
CA HIS A 61 -3.07 1.82 -0.93
C HIS A 61 -4.27 0.92 -1.25
N CYS A 62 -4.61 -0.01 -0.37
CA CYS A 62 -5.75 -0.91 -0.57
C CYS A 62 -6.30 -1.42 0.76
N SER A 63 -7.42 -2.13 0.71
CA SER A 63 -8.10 -2.68 1.88
C SER A 63 -7.33 -3.78 2.64
N ALA A 64 -6.19 -4.25 2.12
CA ALA A 64 -5.36 -5.23 2.82
C ALA A 64 -4.76 -4.69 4.12
N GLY A 65 -4.55 -3.35 4.23
CA GLY A 65 -4.10 -2.70 5.45
C GLY A 65 -2.78 -3.26 5.99
N CYS A 66 -1.81 -3.56 5.11
CA CYS A 66 -0.54 -4.15 5.52
C CYS A 66 0.18 -3.28 6.54
N GLN A 67 0.69 -3.91 7.60
CA GLN A 67 1.51 -3.24 8.60
C GLN A 67 2.88 -2.90 8.01
N LEU A 68 3.31 -1.67 8.20
CA LEU A 68 4.58 -1.16 7.73
C LEU A 68 5.16 -0.14 8.71
N SER A 69 6.38 0.28 8.48
CA SER A 69 6.97 1.43 9.17
C SER A 69 7.61 2.39 8.17
N TYR A 70 7.39 3.66 8.39
CA TYR A 70 8.06 4.73 7.66
C TYR A 70 9.38 5.09 8.33
N ASP A 71 10.46 5.08 7.56
CA ASP A 71 11.74 5.67 7.96
C ASP A 71 11.70 7.16 7.59
N ILE A 72 11.54 8.00 8.60
CA ILE A 72 11.43 9.46 8.43
C ILE A 72 12.66 10.19 8.97
N LYS A 73 12.92 11.36 8.42
CA LYS A 73 13.93 12.30 8.88
C LYS A 73 13.44 13.72 8.66
N HIS A 74 13.83 14.64 9.54
CA HIS A 74 13.64 16.06 9.31
C HIS A 74 14.47 16.53 8.13
N THR A 75 13.91 17.38 7.28
CA THR A 75 14.58 17.87 6.07
C THR A 75 15.68 18.88 6.41
N SER A 76 15.47 19.73 7.42
CA SER A 76 16.46 20.65 7.95
C SER A 76 16.13 21.07 9.39
N ILE A 77 17.09 21.74 10.05
CA ILE A 77 16.89 22.33 11.39
C ILE A 77 15.95 23.54 11.30
N GLU A 78 16.04 24.33 10.23
CA GLU A 78 15.24 25.54 10.03
C GLU A 78 13.81 25.24 9.59
N ASN A 79 13.63 24.14 8.86
CA ASN A 79 12.30 23.67 8.42
C ASN A 79 12.15 22.18 8.76
N PRO A 80 11.68 21.84 9.98
CA PRO A 80 11.64 20.47 10.47
C PRO A 80 10.45 19.68 9.89
N GLU A 81 10.21 19.79 8.60
CA GLU A 81 9.25 18.92 7.94
C GLU A 81 9.75 17.50 7.93
N ASN A 82 8.90 16.59 8.36
CA ASN A 82 9.19 15.15 8.31
C ASN A 82 9.05 14.67 6.86
N LYS A 83 10.09 14.03 6.35
CA LYS A 83 10.05 13.40 5.04
C LYS A 83 10.25 11.90 5.20
N ILE A 84 9.46 11.11 4.47
CA ILE A 84 9.62 9.68 4.36
C ILE A 84 10.69 9.40 3.31
N TYR A 85 11.68 8.59 3.68
CA TYR A 85 12.79 8.21 2.80
C TYR A 85 12.67 6.78 2.31
N ARG A 86 12.09 5.90 3.10
CA ARG A 86 11.78 4.53 2.70
C ARG A 86 10.72 3.90 3.59
N VAL A 87 10.20 2.78 3.12
CA VAL A 87 9.21 1.97 3.83
C VAL A 87 9.80 0.60 4.14
N LYS A 88 9.62 0.15 5.37
CA LYS A 88 9.93 -1.20 5.82
C LYS A 88 8.65 -1.96 6.12
N ASN A 89 8.66 -3.26 5.88
CA ASN A 89 7.56 -4.13 6.29
C ASN A 89 7.77 -4.65 7.71
N GLU A 90 6.67 -4.99 8.35
CA GLU A 90 6.69 -5.73 9.60
C GLU A 90 6.75 -7.23 9.27
N TRP A 91 7.89 -7.85 9.53
CA TRP A 91 8.20 -9.23 9.11
C TRP A 91 7.25 -10.31 9.65
N ASN A 92 6.58 -10.02 10.75
CA ASN A 92 5.68 -10.98 11.39
C ASN A 92 4.33 -11.09 10.69
N TYR A 93 4.04 -10.22 9.72
CA TYR A 93 2.74 -10.17 9.07
C TYR A 93 2.79 -10.60 7.61
N VAL A 94 3.10 -9.71 6.72
CA VAL A 94 3.02 -9.95 5.27
C VAL A 94 4.11 -9.18 4.54
N SER A 95 4.60 -9.76 3.44
CA SER A 95 5.43 -9.04 2.48
C SER A 95 4.66 -7.88 1.86
N LEU A 96 5.29 -6.72 1.74
CA LEU A 96 4.70 -5.59 1.04
C LEU A 96 4.71 -5.82 -0.48
N CYS A 97 3.69 -5.34 -1.15
CA CYS A 97 3.73 -5.18 -2.60
C CYS A 97 4.50 -3.91 -3.00
N GLY A 98 4.79 -3.73 -4.29
CA GLY A 98 5.51 -2.56 -4.78
C GLY A 98 4.83 -1.23 -4.45
N ALA A 99 3.50 -1.16 -4.49
CA ALA A 99 2.76 0.04 -4.10
C ALA A 99 3.00 0.41 -2.63
N GLY A 100 2.87 -0.56 -1.72
CA GLY A 100 3.09 -0.32 -0.30
C GLY A 100 4.54 0.05 0.03
N ARG A 101 5.51 -0.46 -0.74
CA ARG A 101 6.93 -0.19 -0.51
C ARG A 101 7.42 1.11 -1.12
N TYR A 102 6.96 1.47 -2.30
CA TYR A 102 7.51 2.58 -3.08
C TYR A 102 6.53 3.72 -3.30
N GLY A 103 5.24 3.51 -3.09
CA GLY A 103 4.20 4.51 -3.36
C GLY A 103 3.99 5.52 -2.24
N TYR A 104 5.01 5.93 -1.51
CA TYR A 104 4.92 6.88 -0.38
C TYR A 104 5.10 8.36 -0.79
N ASP A 105 5.29 8.65 -2.05
CA ASP A 105 5.51 10.02 -2.51
C ASP A 105 4.33 10.95 -2.22
N PHE A 106 3.11 10.42 -2.21
CA PHE A 106 1.92 11.21 -1.88
C PHE A 106 1.92 11.70 -0.44
N GLU A 107 2.50 10.95 0.49
CA GLU A 107 2.64 11.32 1.90
C GLU A 107 3.66 12.48 2.10
N ASN A 108 4.61 12.61 1.19
CA ASN A 108 5.61 13.66 1.21
C ASN A 108 5.12 14.96 0.54
N ARG A 109 3.92 14.97 -0.04
CA ARG A 109 3.37 16.16 -0.69
C ARG A 109 2.83 17.11 0.35
N SER A 110 3.23 18.37 0.28
CA SER A 110 2.56 19.45 1.00
C SER A 110 1.17 19.64 0.40
N VAL A 111 0.14 19.35 1.19
CA VAL A 111 -1.24 19.55 0.76
C VAL A 111 -1.74 20.86 1.34
N THR A 112 -1.93 21.86 0.48
CA THR A 112 -2.65 23.07 0.85
C THR A 112 -4.14 22.72 0.96
N LYS A 113 -4.75 22.99 2.10
CA LYS A 113 -6.19 22.79 2.28
C LYS A 113 -6.95 23.76 1.38
N ASP A 114 -7.64 23.24 0.40
CA ASP A 114 -8.59 24.00 -0.41
C ASP A 114 -9.97 23.98 0.29
N THR A 115 -10.24 25.05 1.04
CA THR A 115 -11.50 25.20 1.77
C THR A 115 -12.71 25.32 0.84
N ALA A 116 -12.55 25.96 -0.32
CA ALA A 116 -13.62 26.11 -1.30
C ALA A 116 -14.00 24.77 -1.93
N ALA A 117 -13.02 23.96 -2.29
CA ALA A 117 -13.25 22.60 -2.78
C ALA A 117 -13.93 21.71 -1.73
N PHE A 118 -13.54 21.85 -0.45
CA PHE A 118 -14.16 21.12 0.65
C PHE A 118 -15.62 21.49 0.86
N GLU A 119 -15.95 22.81 0.85
CA GLU A 119 -17.33 23.29 0.95
C GLU A 119 -18.19 22.84 -0.25
N ALA A 120 -17.63 22.88 -1.45
CA ALA A 120 -18.27 22.37 -2.65
C ALA A 120 -18.58 20.85 -2.55
N ALA A 121 -17.64 20.06 -2.01
CA ALA A 121 -17.85 18.65 -1.76
C ALA A 121 -18.99 18.40 -0.76
N ILE A 122 -19.04 19.16 0.36
CA ILE A 122 -20.14 19.07 1.33
C ILE A 122 -21.48 19.40 0.68
N ALA A 123 -21.53 20.44 -0.15
CA ALA A 123 -22.74 20.83 -0.86
C ALA A 123 -23.19 19.74 -1.86
N ALA A 124 -22.26 19.08 -2.52
CA ALA A 124 -22.54 17.94 -3.41
C ALA A 124 -23.09 16.75 -2.63
N PHE A 125 -22.49 16.40 -1.49
CA PHE A 125 -22.99 15.32 -0.62
C PHE A 125 -24.43 15.58 -0.16
N LYS A 126 -24.78 16.81 0.21
CA LYS A 126 -26.13 17.16 0.63
C LYS A 126 -27.19 16.99 -0.46
N LYS A 127 -26.79 17.04 -1.73
CA LYS A 127 -27.68 16.88 -2.90
C LYS A 127 -27.70 15.45 -3.44
N ALA A 128 -26.70 14.64 -3.11
CA ALA A 128 -26.58 13.28 -3.60
C ALA A 128 -27.62 12.36 -2.92
N ASP A 129 -28.10 11.39 -3.66
CA ASP A 129 -28.91 10.28 -3.16
C ASP A 129 -28.12 8.97 -3.13
N THR A 130 -27.02 8.91 -3.88
CA THR A 130 -26.18 7.72 -4.05
C THR A 130 -24.73 8.06 -3.81
N ILE A 131 -24.04 7.20 -3.08
CA ILE A 131 -22.59 7.23 -2.87
C ILE A 131 -21.98 6.00 -3.52
N ALA A 132 -21.13 6.20 -4.53
CA ALA A 132 -20.32 5.15 -5.14
C ALA A 132 -18.94 5.15 -4.48
N PHE A 133 -18.42 3.95 -4.19
CA PHE A 133 -17.11 3.76 -3.58
C PHE A 133 -16.44 2.50 -4.09
N THR A 134 -15.12 2.44 -3.98
CA THR A 134 -14.29 1.29 -4.38
C THR A 134 -14.03 0.36 -3.19
N SER A 135 -13.48 -0.82 -3.44
CA SER A 135 -13.14 -1.78 -2.39
C SER A 135 -11.82 -1.43 -1.65
N THR A 136 -11.22 -0.28 -1.96
CA THR A 136 -9.97 0.18 -1.33
C THR A 136 -10.19 0.98 -0.03
N ILE A 137 -11.44 1.13 0.41
CA ILE A 137 -11.78 1.83 1.65
C ILE A 137 -11.35 1.04 2.88
N THR A 138 -11.07 1.76 3.97
CA THR A 138 -10.80 1.17 5.28
C THR A 138 -12.09 0.72 5.97
N ASN A 139 -11.96 -0.07 7.04
CA ASN A 139 -13.11 -0.49 7.85
C ASN A 139 -13.81 0.70 8.53
N GLU A 140 -13.04 1.72 8.92
CA GLU A 140 -13.56 2.96 9.52
C GLU A 140 -14.38 3.76 8.51
N GLU A 141 -13.91 3.89 7.28
CA GLU A 141 -14.63 4.54 6.19
C GLU A 141 -15.91 3.78 5.85
N ALA A 142 -15.87 2.45 5.81
CA ALA A 142 -17.04 1.61 5.60
C ALA A 142 -18.09 1.83 6.71
N LEU A 143 -17.65 1.91 7.97
CA LEU A 143 -18.55 2.23 9.10
C LEU A 143 -19.16 3.61 8.97
N ILE A 144 -18.39 4.62 8.54
CA ILE A 144 -18.91 5.98 8.30
C ILE A 144 -19.96 5.95 7.19
N LEU A 145 -19.71 5.26 6.09
CA LEU A 145 -20.67 5.11 4.99
C LEU A 145 -21.96 4.43 5.45
N GLN A 146 -21.86 3.40 6.29
CA GLN A 146 -23.01 2.73 6.85
C GLN A 146 -23.84 3.69 7.73
N ARG A 147 -23.21 4.46 8.61
CA ARG A 147 -23.88 5.46 9.44
C ARG A 147 -24.54 6.58 8.62
N LEU A 148 -23.88 7.01 7.53
CA LEU A 148 -24.45 7.97 6.59
C LEU A 148 -25.71 7.42 5.91
N LYS A 149 -25.67 6.16 5.48
CA LYS A 149 -26.84 5.46 4.93
C LYS A 149 -27.99 5.41 5.93
N GLU A 150 -27.73 5.03 7.18
CA GLU A 150 -28.74 4.92 8.24
C GLU A 150 -29.37 6.29 8.57
N LYS A 151 -28.54 7.34 8.64
CA LYS A 151 -28.97 8.67 9.05
C LYS A 151 -29.66 9.47 7.94
N TYR A 152 -29.17 9.35 6.71
CA TYR A 152 -29.59 10.21 5.59
C TYR A 152 -30.22 9.45 4.43
N GLY A 153 -30.27 8.12 4.48
CA GLY A 153 -30.92 7.30 3.46
C GLY A 153 -30.14 7.13 2.16
N TYR A 154 -28.83 7.42 2.14
CA TYR A 154 -28.01 7.24 0.95
C TYR A 154 -28.04 5.81 0.43
N ARG A 155 -28.09 5.66 -0.88
CA ARG A 155 -27.85 4.39 -1.55
C ARG A 155 -26.35 4.18 -1.73
N LEU A 156 -25.80 3.13 -1.14
CA LEU A 156 -24.39 2.76 -1.28
C LEU A 156 -24.18 1.81 -2.46
N VAL A 157 -23.24 2.11 -3.33
CA VAL A 157 -22.93 1.31 -4.54
C VAL A 157 -21.44 1.00 -4.59
N ASN A 158 -21.11 -0.28 -4.65
CA ASN A 158 -19.77 -0.80 -4.91
C ASN A 158 -19.87 -1.83 -6.04
N GLU A 159 -19.45 -1.43 -7.23
CA GLU A 159 -19.52 -2.29 -8.42
C GLU A 159 -18.55 -3.47 -8.34
N GLU A 160 -17.39 -3.29 -7.72
CA GLU A 160 -16.38 -4.36 -7.54
C GLU A 160 -16.93 -5.46 -6.64
N ALA A 161 -17.52 -5.08 -5.51
CA ALA A 161 -18.15 -6.03 -4.58
C ALA A 161 -19.34 -6.75 -5.22
N ARG A 162 -20.10 -6.06 -6.07
CA ARG A 162 -21.20 -6.67 -6.83
C ARG A 162 -20.68 -7.68 -7.84
N ALA A 163 -19.63 -7.33 -8.59
CA ALA A 163 -18.99 -8.24 -9.54
C ALA A 163 -18.42 -9.47 -8.84
N PHE A 164 -17.75 -9.28 -7.71
CA PHE A 164 -17.21 -10.37 -6.92
C PHE A 164 -18.31 -11.29 -6.35
N LYS A 165 -19.39 -10.73 -5.85
CA LYS A 165 -20.56 -11.52 -5.39
C LYS A 165 -21.15 -12.35 -6.53
N ASN A 166 -21.28 -11.79 -7.72
CA ASN A 166 -21.76 -12.51 -8.89
C ASN A 166 -20.83 -13.66 -9.29
N PHE A 167 -19.51 -13.41 -9.22
CA PHE A 167 -18.49 -14.45 -9.42
C PHE A 167 -18.62 -15.57 -8.39
N LEU A 168 -18.74 -15.26 -7.10
CA LEU A 168 -18.93 -16.27 -6.05
C LEU A 168 -20.18 -17.11 -6.25
N ASN A 169 -21.29 -16.48 -6.63
CA ASN A 169 -22.53 -17.18 -6.91
C ASN A 169 -22.38 -18.14 -8.11
N ALA A 170 -21.76 -17.68 -9.20
CA ALA A 170 -21.49 -18.53 -10.37
C ALA A 170 -20.52 -19.66 -10.03
N TYR A 171 -19.49 -19.40 -9.24
CA TYR A 171 -18.54 -20.41 -8.81
C TYR A 171 -19.21 -21.49 -7.93
N SER A 172 -20.05 -21.11 -6.98
CA SER A 172 -20.76 -22.03 -6.10
C SER A 172 -21.78 -22.93 -6.82
N THR A 173 -22.30 -22.47 -7.98
CA THR A 173 -23.19 -23.28 -8.82
C THR A 173 -22.45 -24.31 -9.68
N VAL A 174 -21.19 -24.04 -10.04
CA VAL A 174 -20.36 -24.93 -10.88
C VAL A 174 -19.46 -25.83 -10.03
N SER A 175 -18.98 -25.34 -8.91
CA SER A 175 -18.12 -26.06 -7.96
C SER A 175 -18.85 -26.26 -6.65
N ALA A 176 -19.03 -27.50 -6.25
CA ALA A 176 -19.59 -27.85 -4.93
C ALA A 176 -18.65 -27.47 -3.77
N LYS A 177 -17.50 -26.88 -4.06
CA LYS A 177 -16.50 -26.47 -3.06
C LYS A 177 -16.60 -24.97 -2.76
N SER A 178 -16.51 -24.62 -1.49
CA SER A 178 -16.33 -23.24 -1.06
C SER A 178 -14.97 -22.70 -1.53
N LEU A 179 -14.94 -21.47 -2.01
CA LEU A 179 -13.68 -20.76 -2.33
C LEU A 179 -12.79 -20.54 -1.09
N TYR A 180 -13.37 -20.57 0.09
CA TYR A 180 -12.69 -20.27 1.36
C TYR A 180 -12.42 -21.51 2.23
N GLY A 181 -12.44 -22.71 1.62
CA GLY A 181 -11.86 -23.91 2.25
C GLY A 181 -12.41 -24.27 3.63
N GLY A 182 -13.63 -23.96 3.91
CA GLY A 182 -14.34 -24.45 5.09
C GLY A 182 -15.23 -25.62 4.67
N ASP A 183 -14.85 -26.85 4.98
CA ASP A 183 -15.77 -27.99 5.06
C ASP A 183 -16.61 -27.87 6.33
#